data_db2fbd70d3ba08df426eb3d1bb96d744
#
_entry.id   db2fbd70d3ba08df426eb3d1bb96d744
#
_cell.length_a   1.000
_cell.length_b   1.000
_cell.length_c   1.000
_cell.angle_alpha   90.00
_cell.angle_beta   90.00
_cell.angle_gamma   90.00
#
_symmetry.space_group_name_H-M   'P 1'
#
loop_
_entity.id
_entity.type
_entity.pdbx_description
1 polymer ?
#
loop_
_entity_poly.entity_id
_entity_poly.type
_entity_poly.pdbx_seq_one_letter_code
_entity_poly.pdbx_strand_id
1 'polypeptide(L)'
;MILGVDLGARRVGVAVADRETRFARPVEVIDVSHADPVDRIAALARDLGAGLIVVGTPLTLAGERGPAAATQTEFVARLRAATTAAVEEYDERLTTVVAERSLRAAGASAATRRRVRDAVAAQVMLQGYLDAADRER
;
A
#
# COMPACT_ATOMS: atom_id res chain seq x y z
N MET A 1 -14.17 -4.17 -4.62
CA MET A 1 -13.07 -3.21 -4.33
C MET A 1 -11.82 -3.95 -3.89
N ILE A 2 -10.67 -3.42 -4.22
CA ILE A 2 -9.36 -3.95 -3.82
C ILE A 2 -8.63 -2.85 -3.08
N LEU A 3 -8.11 -3.13 -1.88
CA LEU A 3 -7.28 -2.18 -1.14
C LEU A 3 -5.81 -2.46 -1.39
N GLY A 4 -5.02 -1.39 -1.50
CA GLY A 4 -3.57 -1.47 -1.52
C GLY A 4 -3.00 -0.80 -0.28
N VAL A 5 -2.04 -1.44 0.36
CA VAL A 5 -1.42 -0.97 1.60
C VAL A 5 0.09 -0.87 1.40
N ASP A 6 0.62 0.33 1.59
CA ASP A 6 2.06 0.59 1.57
C ASP A 6 2.52 0.78 3.02
N LEU A 7 3.18 -0.23 3.57
CA LEU A 7 3.55 -0.28 4.98
C LEU A 7 4.85 0.49 5.23
N GLY A 8 4.74 1.65 5.87
CA GLY A 8 5.88 2.42 6.33
C GLY A 8 6.08 2.30 7.84
N ALA A 9 7.24 2.74 8.34
CA ALA A 9 7.56 2.67 9.78
C ALA A 9 6.67 3.59 10.62
N ARG A 10 6.33 4.76 10.10
CA ARG A 10 5.53 5.77 10.83
C ARG A 10 4.17 6.00 10.22
N ARG A 11 4.03 5.78 8.92
CA ARG A 11 2.80 6.04 8.18
C ARG A 11 2.53 4.88 7.24
N VAL A 12 1.27 4.54 7.14
CA VAL A 12 0.79 3.49 6.25
C VAL A 12 -0.12 4.12 5.22
N GLY A 13 0.25 4.05 3.96
CA GLY A 13 -0.55 4.56 2.85
C GLY A 13 -1.59 3.52 2.43
N VAL A 14 -2.80 3.99 2.13
CA VAL A 14 -3.89 3.12 1.67
C VAL A 14 -4.47 3.68 0.37
N ALA A 15 -4.62 2.81 -0.60
CA ALA A 15 -5.28 3.11 -1.87
C ALA A 15 -6.40 2.10 -2.11
N VAL A 16 -7.31 2.43 -3.01
CA VAL A 16 -8.40 1.54 -3.38
C VAL A 16 -8.54 1.51 -4.91
N ALA A 17 -8.95 0.38 -5.44
CA ALA A 17 -9.28 0.25 -6.85
C ALA A 17 -10.60 -0.49 -6.99
N ASP A 18 -11.40 -0.06 -7.97
CA ASP A 18 -12.59 -0.77 -8.39
C ASP A 18 -12.18 -1.93 -9.30
N ARG A 19 -12.80 -3.09 -9.12
CA ARG A 19 -12.50 -4.28 -9.94
C ARG A 19 -12.84 -4.11 -11.41
N GLU A 20 -13.83 -3.29 -11.71
CA GLU A 20 -14.27 -3.08 -13.08
C GLU A 20 -13.38 -2.06 -13.81
N THR A 21 -13.16 -0.89 -13.21
CA THR A 21 -12.36 0.16 -13.84
C THR A 21 -10.87 -0.12 -13.76
N ARG A 22 -10.42 -0.81 -12.73
CA ARG A 22 -9.03 -1.18 -12.45
C ARG A 22 -8.09 0.02 -12.36
N PHE A 23 -8.62 1.15 -11.88
CA PHE A 23 -7.84 2.35 -11.58
C PHE A 23 -7.73 2.55 -10.09
N ALA A 24 -6.49 2.63 -9.60
CA ALA A 24 -6.20 2.88 -8.18
C ALA A 24 -6.28 4.37 -7.86
N ARG A 25 -6.80 4.69 -6.69
CA ARG A 25 -6.81 6.04 -6.15
C ARG A 25 -6.40 6.04 -4.67
N PRO A 26 -5.76 7.10 -4.18
CA PRO A 26 -5.41 7.16 -2.76
C PRO A 26 -6.66 7.33 -1.90
N VAL A 27 -6.65 6.71 -0.72
CA VAL A 27 -7.75 6.80 0.24
C VAL A 27 -7.32 7.57 1.47
N GLU A 28 -6.22 7.16 2.09
CA GLU A 28 -5.85 7.66 3.41
C GLU A 28 -4.39 7.36 3.71
N VAL A 29 -3.78 8.17 4.57
CA VAL A 29 -2.49 7.87 5.18
C VAL A 29 -2.73 7.73 6.68
N ILE A 30 -2.38 6.58 7.23
CA ILE A 30 -2.57 6.28 8.65
C ILE A 30 -1.27 6.57 9.39
N ASP A 31 -1.33 7.45 10.39
CA ASP A 31 -0.21 7.69 11.30
C ASP A 31 -0.26 6.64 12.41
N VAL A 32 0.75 5.77 12.49
CA VAL A 32 0.75 4.66 13.44
C VAL A 32 0.83 5.10 14.90
N SER A 33 1.21 6.37 15.16
CA SER A 33 1.21 6.91 16.51
C SER A 33 -0.19 7.33 16.98
N HIS A 34 -1.16 7.46 16.08
CA HIS A 34 -2.52 7.90 16.38
C HIS A 34 -3.57 6.80 16.25
N ALA A 35 -3.29 5.75 15.47
CA ALA A 35 -4.24 4.68 15.24
C ALA A 35 -3.52 3.36 14.97
N ASP A 36 -4.14 2.25 15.32
CA ASP A 36 -3.64 0.93 14.93
C ASP A 36 -3.94 0.72 13.45
N PRO A 37 -2.93 0.58 12.59
CA PRO A 37 -3.16 0.44 11.15
C PRO A 37 -3.93 -0.84 10.79
N VAL A 38 -3.76 -1.92 11.54
CA VAL A 38 -4.52 -3.17 11.29
C VAL A 38 -6.01 -2.94 11.48
N ASP A 39 -6.40 -2.32 12.59
CA ASP A 39 -7.81 -2.04 12.89
C ASP A 39 -8.41 -1.08 11.85
N ARG A 40 -7.66 -0.04 11.47
CA ARG A 40 -8.14 0.94 10.50
C ARG A 40 -8.31 0.33 9.12
N ILE A 41 -7.35 -0.48 8.66
CA ILE A 41 -7.43 -1.13 7.35
C ILE A 41 -8.58 -2.14 7.32
N ALA A 42 -8.76 -2.92 8.39
CA ALA A 42 -9.88 -3.85 8.49
C ALA A 42 -11.22 -3.12 8.41
N ALA A 43 -11.34 -1.96 9.08
CA ALA A 43 -12.54 -1.14 9.02
C ALA A 43 -12.78 -0.58 7.61
N LEU A 44 -11.73 -0.08 6.94
CA LEU A 44 -11.82 0.42 5.57
C LEU A 44 -12.25 -0.70 4.61
N ALA A 45 -11.69 -1.89 4.74
CA ALA A 45 -12.04 -3.03 3.89
C ALA A 45 -13.52 -3.38 4.05
N ARG A 46 -14.01 -3.38 5.28
CA ARG A 46 -15.42 -3.65 5.57
C ARG A 46 -16.32 -2.55 4.98
N ASP A 47 -15.96 -1.29 5.21
CA ASP A 47 -16.78 -0.15 4.79
C ASP A 47 -16.82 0.00 3.27
N LEU A 48 -15.73 -0.32 2.59
CA LEU A 48 -15.63 -0.23 1.13
C LEU A 48 -16.01 -1.54 0.42
N GLY A 49 -16.32 -2.59 1.16
CA GLY A 49 -16.65 -3.88 0.57
C GLY A 49 -15.47 -4.52 -0.14
N ALA A 50 -14.26 -4.34 0.36
CA ALA A 50 -13.06 -4.90 -0.26
C ALA A 50 -12.95 -6.39 0.03
N GLY A 51 -12.82 -7.20 -1.02
CA GLY A 51 -12.61 -8.64 -0.91
C GLY A 51 -11.14 -9.04 -0.98
N LEU A 52 -10.26 -8.10 -1.31
CA LEU A 52 -8.81 -8.33 -1.43
C LEU A 52 -8.05 -7.13 -0.89
N ILE A 53 -7.02 -7.40 -0.12
CA ILE A 53 -6.06 -6.39 0.36
C ILE A 53 -4.68 -6.81 -0.13
N VAL A 54 -4.01 -5.92 -0.85
CA VAL A 54 -2.66 -6.12 -1.37
C VAL A 54 -1.69 -5.31 -0.52
N VAL A 55 -0.72 -5.97 0.10
CA VAL A 55 0.28 -5.32 0.96
C VAL A 55 1.63 -5.33 0.24
N GLY A 56 2.22 -4.17 0.06
CA GLY A 56 3.52 -4.06 -0.57
C GLY A 56 4.62 -4.68 0.27
N THR A 57 5.48 -5.48 -0.36
CA THR A 57 6.57 -6.17 0.32
C THR A 57 7.87 -5.37 0.19
N PRO A 58 8.46 -4.87 1.30
CA PRO A 58 9.69 -4.09 1.23
C PRO A 58 10.92 -5.00 1.09
N LEU A 59 11.21 -5.44 -0.13
CA LEU A 59 12.41 -6.22 -0.43
C LEU A 59 13.61 -5.29 -0.64
N THR A 60 14.81 -5.78 -0.32
CA THR A 60 16.04 -5.06 -0.64
C THR A 60 16.29 -5.09 -2.15
N LEU A 61 17.22 -4.25 -2.64
CA LEU A 61 17.58 -4.24 -4.05
C LEU A 61 18.13 -5.60 -4.54
N ALA A 62 18.70 -6.40 -3.62
CA ALA A 62 19.16 -7.74 -3.94
C ALA A 62 18.05 -8.80 -3.90
N GLY A 63 16.83 -8.41 -3.57
CA GLY A 63 15.70 -9.32 -3.44
C GLY A 63 15.63 -10.05 -2.12
N GLU A 64 16.50 -9.73 -1.18
CA GLU A 64 16.52 -10.36 0.14
C GLU A 64 15.55 -9.67 1.09
N ARG A 65 15.00 -10.43 2.03
CA ARG A 65 14.15 -9.90 3.08
C ARG A 65 15.02 -9.38 4.23
N GLY A 66 14.85 -8.08 4.54
CA GLY A 66 15.52 -7.46 5.68
C GLY A 66 14.63 -7.43 6.92
N PRO A 67 15.06 -6.72 8.00
CA PRO A 67 14.28 -6.58 9.23
C PRO A 67 12.87 -6.00 9.02
N ALA A 68 12.72 -5.08 8.07
CA ALA A 68 11.42 -4.51 7.74
C ALA A 68 10.44 -5.56 7.20
N ALA A 69 10.94 -6.57 6.48
CA ALA A 69 10.11 -7.66 5.97
C ALA A 69 9.58 -8.56 7.09
N ALA A 70 10.37 -8.76 8.16
CA ALA A 70 9.89 -9.51 9.32
C ALA A 70 8.73 -8.80 10.01
N THR A 71 8.81 -7.47 10.15
CA THR A 71 7.72 -6.64 10.68
C THR A 71 6.48 -6.73 9.78
N GLN A 72 6.67 -6.74 8.48
CA GLN A 72 5.57 -6.88 7.53
C GLN A 72 4.90 -8.24 7.63
N THR A 73 5.66 -9.32 7.80
CA THR A 73 5.11 -10.66 7.97
C THR A 73 4.18 -10.71 9.19
N GLU A 74 4.58 -10.11 10.30
CA GLU A 74 3.75 -10.00 11.50
C GLU A 74 2.51 -9.16 11.24
N PHE A 75 2.65 -8.02 10.56
CA PHE A 75 1.55 -7.15 10.20
C PHE A 75 0.52 -7.89 9.33
N VAL A 76 0.98 -8.61 8.31
CA VAL A 76 0.10 -9.38 7.43
C VAL A 76 -0.65 -10.46 8.21
N ALA A 77 0.01 -11.16 9.12
CA ALA A 77 -0.63 -12.17 9.96
C ALA A 77 -1.73 -11.57 10.84
N ARG A 78 -1.46 -10.41 11.45
CA ARG A 78 -2.46 -9.69 12.26
C ARG A 78 -3.63 -9.21 11.41
N LEU A 79 -3.34 -8.71 10.21
CA LEU A 79 -4.38 -8.24 9.30
C LEU A 79 -5.29 -9.39 8.84
N ARG A 80 -4.70 -10.53 8.51
CA ARG A 80 -5.48 -11.73 8.14
C ARG A 80 -6.42 -12.17 9.27
N ALA A 81 -6.01 -12.02 10.51
CA ALA A 81 -6.85 -12.34 11.67
C ALA A 81 -7.97 -11.31 11.89
N ALA A 82 -7.80 -10.08 11.42
CA ALA A 82 -8.74 -8.98 11.67
C ALA A 82 -9.75 -8.75 10.54
N THR A 83 -9.56 -9.36 9.37
CA THR A 83 -10.41 -9.13 8.20
C THR A 83 -10.86 -10.45 7.57
N THR A 84 -12.02 -10.42 6.92
CA THR A 84 -12.50 -11.55 6.11
C THR A 84 -12.00 -11.46 4.67
N ALA A 85 -11.42 -10.32 4.26
CA ALA A 85 -10.83 -10.16 2.95
C ALA A 85 -9.58 -11.04 2.79
N ALA A 86 -9.29 -11.47 1.56
CA ALA A 86 -8.01 -12.12 1.26
C ALA A 86 -6.89 -11.10 1.37
N VAL A 87 -5.73 -11.51 1.86
CA VAL A 87 -4.55 -10.63 1.98
C VAL A 87 -3.40 -11.23 1.19
N GLU A 88 -2.89 -10.48 0.23
CA GLU A 88 -1.76 -10.89 -0.62
C GLU A 88 -0.60 -9.91 -0.45
N GLU A 89 0.62 -10.39 -0.60
CA GLU A 89 1.82 -9.57 -0.60
C GLU A 89 2.27 -9.31 -2.04
N TYR A 90 2.83 -8.13 -2.28
CA TYR A 90 3.32 -7.72 -3.60
C TYR A 90 4.64 -6.96 -3.45
N ASP A 91 5.60 -7.25 -4.33
CA ASP A 91 6.90 -6.56 -4.34
C ASP A 91 6.73 -5.13 -4.87
N GLU A 92 7.00 -4.14 -4.00
CA GLU A 92 6.86 -2.73 -4.33
C GLU A 92 8.19 -2.02 -4.61
N ARG A 93 9.27 -2.77 -4.83
CA ARG A 93 10.57 -2.15 -5.14
C ARG A 93 10.43 -1.14 -6.27
N LEU A 94 11.08 0.01 -6.13
CA LEU A 94 11.11 1.12 -7.10
C LEU A 94 9.82 1.96 -7.17
N THR A 95 8.70 1.52 -6.58
CA THR A 95 7.44 2.27 -6.59
C THR A 95 7.60 3.66 -5.95
N THR A 96 8.21 3.70 -4.77
CA THR A 96 8.44 4.97 -4.03
C THR A 96 9.38 5.91 -4.81
N VAL A 97 10.38 5.36 -5.48
CA VAL A 97 11.31 6.15 -6.29
C VAL A 97 10.58 6.87 -7.43
N VAL A 98 9.70 6.17 -8.13
CA VAL A 98 8.91 6.74 -9.22
C VAL A 98 8.00 7.85 -8.71
N ALA A 99 7.27 7.60 -7.62
CA ALA A 99 6.38 8.59 -7.02
C ALA A 99 7.14 9.85 -6.58
N GLU A 100 8.30 9.68 -5.96
CA GLU A 100 9.10 10.81 -5.50
C GLU A 100 9.62 11.68 -6.65
N ARG A 101 10.06 11.07 -7.74
CA ARG A 101 10.48 11.82 -8.94
C ARG A 101 9.35 12.68 -9.50
N SER A 102 8.14 12.12 -9.56
CA SER A 102 6.97 12.85 -10.06
C SER A 102 6.66 14.07 -9.19
N LEU A 103 6.75 13.92 -7.87
CA LEU A 103 6.49 15.02 -6.93
C LEU A 103 7.55 16.11 -6.99
N ARG A 104 8.82 15.76 -7.15
CA ARG A 104 9.90 16.72 -7.32
C ARG A 104 9.73 17.54 -8.60
N ALA A 105 9.35 16.89 -9.69
CA ALA A 105 9.08 17.56 -10.95
C ALA A 105 7.92 18.56 -10.83
N ALA A 106 6.97 18.32 -9.93
CA ALA A 106 5.86 19.24 -9.65
C ALA A 106 6.23 20.37 -8.70
N GLY A 107 7.45 20.41 -8.14
CA GLY A 107 7.92 21.48 -7.27
C GLY A 107 7.35 21.45 -5.85
N ALA A 108 6.88 20.31 -5.38
CA ALA A 108 6.29 20.19 -4.05
C ALA A 108 7.33 20.34 -2.93
N SER A 109 6.92 20.89 -1.77
CA SER A 109 7.77 21.01 -0.59
C SER A 109 8.14 19.63 -0.02
N ALA A 110 9.21 19.56 0.80
CA ALA A 110 9.65 18.29 1.38
C ALA A 110 8.58 17.66 2.27
N ALA A 111 7.87 18.46 3.08
CA ALA A 111 6.80 17.94 3.94
C ALA A 111 5.60 17.46 3.13
N THR A 112 5.19 18.23 2.11
CA THR A 112 4.10 17.85 1.21
C THR A 112 4.49 16.61 0.42
N ARG A 113 5.73 16.53 -0.07
CA ARG A 113 6.22 15.35 -0.80
C ARG A 113 6.15 14.08 0.05
N ARG A 114 6.50 14.15 1.34
CA ARG A 114 6.43 12.98 2.22
C ARG A 114 5.00 12.47 2.38
N ARG A 115 4.03 13.36 2.64
CA ARG A 115 2.63 12.95 2.80
C ARG A 115 2.03 12.43 1.51
N VAL A 116 2.26 13.14 0.41
CA VAL A 116 1.73 12.72 -0.89
C VAL A 116 2.45 11.46 -1.38
N ARG A 117 3.75 11.31 -1.10
CA ARG A 117 4.51 10.11 -1.43
C ARG A 117 3.90 8.87 -0.79
N ASP A 118 3.51 8.95 0.50
CA ASP A 118 2.92 7.81 1.20
C ASP A 118 1.57 7.42 0.57
N ALA A 119 0.73 8.39 0.22
CA ALA A 119 -0.54 8.12 -0.44
C ALA A 119 -0.36 7.67 -1.89
N VAL A 120 0.54 8.32 -2.64
CA VAL A 120 0.82 7.99 -4.04
C VAL A 120 1.57 6.67 -4.16
N ALA A 121 2.45 6.33 -3.21
CA ALA A 121 3.16 5.06 -3.21
C ALA A 121 2.18 3.88 -3.14
N ALA A 122 1.16 3.96 -2.28
CA ALA A 122 0.12 2.94 -2.20
C ALA A 122 -0.68 2.84 -3.52
N GLN A 123 -1.03 3.98 -4.11
CA GLN A 123 -1.74 4.03 -5.39
C GLN A 123 -0.91 3.41 -6.52
N VAL A 124 0.35 3.79 -6.64
CA VAL A 124 1.24 3.29 -7.71
C VAL A 124 1.52 1.80 -7.52
N MET A 125 1.72 1.36 -6.29
CA MET A 125 1.92 -0.04 -5.97
C MET A 125 0.68 -0.87 -6.35
N LEU A 126 -0.51 -0.41 -5.97
CA LEU A 126 -1.75 -1.12 -6.28
C LEU A 126 -2.00 -1.14 -7.79
N GLN A 127 -1.76 -0.03 -8.48
CA GLN A 127 -1.89 0.03 -9.94
C GLN A 127 -0.92 -0.94 -10.62
N GLY A 128 0.32 -1.03 -10.12
CA GLY A 128 1.31 -1.98 -10.63
C GLY A 128 0.87 -3.43 -10.45
N TYR A 129 0.28 -3.75 -9.31
CA TYR A 129 -0.30 -5.08 -9.06
C TYR A 129 -1.40 -5.40 -10.06
N LEU A 130 -2.33 -4.48 -10.29
CA LEU A 130 -3.44 -4.67 -11.21
C LEU A 130 -2.95 -4.83 -12.67
N ASP A 131 -2.00 -4.00 -13.08
CA ASP A 131 -1.45 -4.06 -14.44
C ASP A 131 -0.71 -5.39 -14.67
N ALA A 132 0.03 -5.87 -13.68
CA ALA A 132 0.71 -7.16 -13.77
C ALA A 132 -0.29 -8.32 -13.86
N ALA A 133 -1.35 -8.28 -13.05
CA ALA A 133 -2.40 -9.30 -13.09
C ALA A 133 -3.12 -9.32 -14.44
N ASP A 134 -3.35 -8.15 -15.04
CA ASP A 134 -4.00 -8.04 -16.35
C ASP A 134 -3.11 -8.59 -17.46
N ARG A 135 -1.80 -8.42 -17.36
CA ARG A 135 -0.86 -8.97 -18.35
C ARG A 135 -0.76 -10.49 -18.32
N GLU A 136 -1.07 -11.11 -17.19
CA GLU A 136 -1.04 -12.57 -17.02
C GLU A 136 -2.30 -13.27 -17.52
N ARG A 137 -3.31 -12.52 -17.93
CA ARG A 137 -4.56 -13.07 -18.42
C ARG A 137 -4.51 -13.44 -19.91
#